data_0e9191e008ab812ec34bfc733939ee37
#
_entry.id   0e9191e008ab812ec34bfc733939ee37
#
_cell.length_a   1.000
_cell.length_b   1.000
_cell.length_c   1.000
_cell.angle_alpha   90.00
_cell.angle_beta   90.00
_cell.angle_gamma   90.00
#
_symmetry.space_group_name_H-M   'P 1'
#
loop_
_entity.id
_entity.type
_entity.pdbx_description
1 polymer ?
#
loop_
_entity_poly.entity_id
_entity_poly.type
_entity_poly.pdbx_seq_one_letter_code
_entity_poly.pdbx_strand_id
1 'polypeptide(L)'
;MILDIKNLHHSYGEIHALNNLNFSINKNSIVSILGPSGCGKTTLIRVIAGLEEIQQGEIYIEEDLVANTKFNSPPEKRPISYVFQDFALFPHMSVLENISFAASAHKNKKQLIDQVVHLAKVDGFLQKYPHSLSGGEQQRVALARSIAVQPKLLLLDEPFSDLDLSLKTGIIDDTLHLINSLESSAIIVTHNAEEAMFLSDVIIVMEKGSIVQIGSPHEIYFNPSNLYVASLFGETNIFESEVKDNYCMTPLGVIKSKNISNNQKVSVVIRPEAIKLNLEKSPIL
;
A
#
# COMPACT_ATOMS: atom_id res chain seq x y z
N MET A 1 10.06 15.90 -0.07
CA MET A 1 8.90 15.00 0.11
C MET A 1 8.10 14.96 -1.17
N ILE A 2 7.37 13.86 -1.44
CA ILE A 2 6.40 13.81 -2.54
C ILE A 2 5.00 14.11 -2.05
N LEU A 3 4.65 13.63 -0.86
CA LEU A 3 3.35 13.83 -0.23
C LEU A 3 3.54 14.21 1.23
N ASP A 4 2.76 15.19 1.71
CA ASP A 4 2.66 15.57 3.12
C ASP A 4 1.19 15.78 3.49
N ILE A 5 0.72 15.06 4.51
CA ILE A 5 -0.66 15.10 4.98
C ILE A 5 -0.67 15.56 6.43
N LYS A 6 -1.48 16.58 6.71
CA LYS A 6 -1.59 17.20 8.03
C LYS A 6 -3.04 17.23 8.51
N ASN A 7 -3.28 16.61 9.66
CA ASN A 7 -4.57 16.62 10.38
C ASN A 7 -5.77 16.29 9.48
N LEU A 8 -5.61 15.30 8.59
CA LEU A 8 -6.64 14.93 7.63
C LEU A 8 -7.78 14.19 8.32
N HIS A 9 -9.01 14.71 8.12
CA HIS A 9 -10.25 14.07 8.51
C HIS A 9 -11.21 13.98 7.32
N HIS A 10 -11.96 12.88 7.26
CA HIS A 10 -13.04 12.71 6.31
C HIS A 10 -14.12 11.78 6.87
N SER A 11 -15.39 12.14 6.65
CA SER A 11 -16.54 11.37 7.14
C SER A 11 -17.62 11.23 6.08
N TYR A 12 -18.28 10.09 6.06
CA TYR A 12 -19.50 9.84 5.29
C TYR A 12 -20.67 9.78 6.29
N GLY A 13 -21.39 10.90 6.42
CA GLY A 13 -22.41 11.03 7.46
C GLY A 13 -21.80 10.87 8.87
N GLU A 14 -22.28 9.89 9.63
CA GLU A 14 -21.77 9.62 10.98
C GLU A 14 -20.50 8.73 11.01
N ILE A 15 -20.09 8.18 9.86
CA ILE A 15 -18.95 7.28 9.78
C ILE A 15 -17.68 8.10 9.55
N HIS A 16 -16.78 8.13 10.55
CA HIS A 16 -15.46 8.73 10.43
C HIS A 16 -14.52 7.81 9.66
N ALA A 17 -14.43 8.02 8.33
CA ALA A 17 -13.59 7.20 7.46
C ALA A 17 -12.09 7.50 7.63
N LEU A 18 -11.73 8.77 7.89
CA LEU A 18 -10.35 9.19 8.19
C LEU A 18 -10.38 10.07 9.44
N ASN A 19 -9.47 9.78 10.39
CA ASN A 19 -9.43 10.45 11.68
C ASN A 19 -8.01 10.91 12.02
N ASN A 20 -7.76 12.20 11.87
CA ASN A 20 -6.51 12.88 12.24
C ASN A 20 -5.26 12.24 11.66
N LEU A 21 -5.27 11.95 10.35
CA LEU A 21 -4.11 11.37 9.70
C LEU A 21 -3.00 12.41 9.51
N ASN A 22 -1.79 12.02 9.91
CA ASN A 22 -0.58 12.81 9.79
C ASN A 22 0.56 11.91 9.34
N PHE A 23 1.10 12.11 8.14
CA PHE A 23 2.26 11.40 7.63
C PHE A 23 2.85 12.08 6.40
N SER A 24 4.09 11.75 6.09
CA SER A 24 4.77 12.23 4.88
C SER A 24 5.46 11.07 4.17
N ILE A 25 5.59 11.20 2.84
CA ILE A 25 6.23 10.24 1.96
C ILE A 25 7.38 10.92 1.22
N ASN A 26 8.52 10.27 1.17
CA ASN A 26 9.68 10.74 0.44
C ASN A 26 9.53 10.49 -1.08
N LYS A 27 10.27 11.25 -1.89
CA LYS A 27 10.36 10.99 -3.34
C LYS A 27 10.99 9.62 -3.60
N ASN A 28 10.58 9.01 -4.70
CA ASN A 28 11.10 7.73 -5.18
C ASN A 28 10.96 6.58 -4.16
N SER A 29 9.89 6.60 -3.36
CA SER A 29 9.57 5.54 -2.44
C SER A 29 8.24 4.87 -2.79
N ILE A 30 8.17 3.57 -2.53
CA ILE A 30 6.95 2.76 -2.63
C ILE A 30 6.41 2.57 -1.22
N VAL A 31 5.16 2.98 -1.00
CA VAL A 31 4.49 2.91 0.30
C VAL A 31 3.25 2.04 0.18
N SER A 32 3.11 1.04 1.04
CA SER A 32 1.85 0.30 1.15
C SER A 32 1.00 0.82 2.29
N ILE A 33 -0.30 0.98 2.03
CA ILE A 33 -1.32 1.20 3.05
C ILE A 33 -2.03 -0.11 3.30
N LEU A 34 -1.81 -0.68 4.49
CA LEU A 34 -2.32 -1.98 4.91
C LEU A 34 -3.38 -1.83 6.01
N GLY A 35 -4.43 -2.64 5.96
CA GLY A 35 -5.47 -2.71 6.99
C GLY A 35 -6.70 -3.46 6.53
N PRO A 36 -7.66 -3.76 7.42
CA PRO A 36 -8.87 -4.50 7.09
C PRO A 36 -9.78 -3.72 6.14
N SER A 37 -10.70 -4.43 5.49
CA SER A 37 -11.73 -3.79 4.67
C SER A 37 -12.53 -2.78 5.50
N GLY A 38 -12.81 -1.60 4.91
CA GLY A 38 -13.54 -0.53 5.58
C GLY A 38 -12.74 0.33 6.56
N CYS A 39 -11.42 0.14 6.73
CA CYS A 39 -10.62 0.99 7.63
C CYS A 39 -10.23 2.37 7.05
N GLY A 40 -10.67 2.71 5.82
CA GLY A 40 -10.46 4.04 5.24
C GLY A 40 -9.37 4.13 4.16
N LYS A 41 -8.71 3.03 3.75
CA LYS A 41 -7.60 3.05 2.78
C LYS A 41 -7.99 3.66 1.43
N THR A 42 -9.04 3.14 0.79
CA THR A 42 -9.56 3.66 -0.49
C THR A 42 -10.02 5.11 -0.35
N THR A 43 -10.68 5.47 0.77
CA THR A 43 -11.05 6.87 1.04
C THR A 43 -9.82 7.77 1.08
N LEU A 44 -8.75 7.33 1.77
CA LEU A 44 -7.51 8.10 1.87
C LEU A 44 -6.91 8.40 0.49
N ILE A 45 -6.73 7.38 -0.35
CA ILE A 45 -6.14 7.61 -1.68
C ILE A 45 -7.07 8.37 -2.63
N ARG A 46 -8.41 8.27 -2.47
CA ARG A 46 -9.38 9.09 -3.22
C ARG A 46 -9.32 10.56 -2.84
N VAL A 47 -9.17 10.86 -1.54
CA VAL A 47 -8.97 12.24 -1.06
C VAL A 47 -7.62 12.80 -1.56
N ILE A 48 -6.54 12.01 -1.53
CA ILE A 48 -5.23 12.39 -2.10
C ILE A 48 -5.36 12.65 -3.61
N ALA A 49 -6.14 11.83 -4.32
CA ALA A 49 -6.40 11.99 -5.74
C ALA A 49 -7.26 13.23 -6.09
N GLY A 50 -7.99 13.78 -5.12
CA GLY A 50 -8.96 14.84 -5.36
C GLY A 50 -10.30 14.35 -5.89
N LEU A 51 -10.54 13.03 -5.84
CA LEU A 51 -11.81 12.38 -6.17
C LEU A 51 -12.86 12.55 -5.07
N GLU A 52 -12.38 12.80 -3.85
CA GLU A 52 -13.20 13.19 -2.69
C GLU A 52 -12.72 14.53 -2.14
N GLU A 53 -13.64 15.37 -1.69
CA GLU A 53 -13.29 16.65 -1.10
C GLU A 53 -12.74 16.49 0.31
N ILE A 54 -11.72 17.29 0.64
CA ILE A 54 -11.17 17.35 1.99
C ILE A 54 -12.14 18.09 2.92
N GLN A 55 -12.44 17.53 4.07
CA GLN A 55 -13.31 18.16 5.07
C GLN A 55 -12.50 18.92 6.13
N GLN A 56 -11.33 18.38 6.52
CA GLN A 56 -10.41 19.04 7.44
C GLN A 56 -8.98 18.58 7.18
N GLY A 57 -8.01 19.45 7.43
CA GLY A 57 -6.58 19.20 7.27
C GLY A 57 -6.00 19.84 6.01
N GLU A 58 -4.84 19.39 5.61
CA GLU A 58 -4.09 19.90 4.46
C GLU A 58 -3.37 18.76 3.75
N ILE A 59 -3.30 18.84 2.43
CA ILE A 59 -2.56 17.92 1.57
C ILE A 59 -1.61 18.74 0.69
N TYR A 60 -0.34 18.35 0.72
CA TYR A 60 0.71 18.91 -0.12
C TYR A 60 1.29 17.82 -1.02
N ILE A 61 1.49 18.13 -2.31
CA ILE A 61 2.20 17.29 -3.27
C ILE A 61 3.38 18.10 -3.83
N GLU A 62 4.60 17.57 -3.75
CA GLU A 62 5.84 18.28 -4.11
C GLU A 62 5.96 19.67 -3.46
N GLU A 63 5.52 19.80 -2.19
CA GLU A 63 5.50 21.05 -1.41
C GLU A 63 4.38 22.04 -1.80
N ASP A 64 3.65 21.77 -2.89
CA ASP A 64 2.51 22.58 -3.30
C ASP A 64 1.23 22.15 -2.54
N LEU A 65 0.51 23.11 -1.97
CA LEU A 65 -0.78 22.87 -1.33
C LEU A 65 -1.80 22.50 -2.42
N VAL A 66 -2.30 21.25 -2.40
CA VAL A 66 -3.30 20.77 -3.35
C VAL A 66 -4.71 20.70 -2.76
N ALA A 67 -4.84 20.61 -1.43
CA ALA A 67 -6.15 20.63 -0.78
C ALA A 67 -6.10 21.13 0.65
N ASN A 68 -7.11 21.91 1.04
CA ASN A 68 -7.47 22.26 2.42
C ASN A 68 -8.96 22.57 2.47
N THR A 69 -9.49 23.03 3.61
CA THR A 69 -10.91 23.35 3.81
C THR A 69 -11.45 24.48 2.90
N LYS A 70 -10.57 25.26 2.26
CA LYS A 70 -10.93 26.42 1.41
C LYS A 70 -10.58 26.21 -0.05
N PHE A 71 -9.69 25.27 -0.33
CA PHE A 71 -9.15 25.02 -1.67
C PHE A 71 -9.02 23.53 -1.91
N ASN A 72 -9.51 23.06 -3.04
CA ASN A 72 -9.35 21.68 -3.48
C ASN A 72 -9.01 21.66 -4.97
N SER A 73 -7.72 21.38 -5.29
CA SER A 73 -7.28 21.22 -6.67
C SER A 73 -7.99 20.02 -7.30
N PRO A 74 -8.62 20.16 -8.47
CA PRO A 74 -9.28 19.04 -9.12
C PRO A 74 -8.27 17.98 -9.55
N PRO A 75 -8.70 16.69 -9.71
CA PRO A 75 -7.82 15.56 -10.00
C PRO A 75 -6.88 15.77 -11.18
N GLU A 76 -7.39 16.33 -12.30
CA GLU A 76 -6.63 16.55 -13.53
C GLU A 76 -5.51 17.60 -13.42
N LYS A 77 -5.49 18.37 -12.34
CA LYS A 77 -4.42 19.35 -12.03
C LYS A 77 -3.39 18.83 -11.03
N ARG A 78 -3.63 17.67 -10.43
CA ARG A 78 -2.67 17.06 -9.52
C ARG A 78 -1.65 16.23 -10.31
N PRO A 79 -0.35 16.26 -9.97
CA PRO A 79 0.68 15.48 -10.67
C PRO A 79 0.66 14.00 -10.26
N ILE A 80 -0.52 13.40 -10.25
CA ILE A 80 -0.77 12.03 -9.83
C ILE A 80 -1.52 11.24 -10.89
N SER A 81 -1.41 9.91 -10.81
CA SER A 81 -2.25 8.99 -11.56
C SER A 81 -2.89 7.99 -10.62
N TYR A 82 -4.09 7.56 -10.93
CA TYR A 82 -4.88 6.63 -10.11
C TYR A 82 -5.22 5.38 -10.92
N VAL A 83 -4.90 4.21 -10.37
CA VAL A 83 -5.32 2.91 -10.89
C VAL A 83 -6.41 2.37 -9.98
N PHE A 84 -7.63 2.25 -10.51
CA PHE A 84 -8.79 1.72 -9.82
C PHE A 84 -8.70 0.19 -9.68
N GLN A 85 -9.38 -0.37 -8.70
CA GLN A 85 -9.45 -1.80 -8.46
C GLN A 85 -9.98 -2.58 -9.66
N ASP A 86 -10.99 -2.03 -10.37
CA ASP A 86 -11.57 -2.59 -11.59
C ASP A 86 -10.82 -2.19 -12.86
N PHE A 87 -9.61 -1.62 -12.71
CA PHE A 87 -8.73 -1.10 -13.77
C PHE A 87 -9.33 0.07 -14.58
N ALA A 88 -10.63 0.26 -14.60
CA ALA A 88 -11.37 1.31 -15.31
C ALA A 88 -10.88 1.55 -16.75
N LEU A 89 -10.58 0.49 -17.50
CA LEU A 89 -10.17 0.58 -18.91
C LEU A 89 -11.36 1.05 -19.77
N PHE A 90 -11.08 1.84 -20.80
CA PHE A 90 -12.10 2.26 -21.75
C PHE A 90 -12.49 1.07 -22.65
N PRO A 91 -13.70 0.50 -22.48
CA PRO A 91 -14.06 -0.77 -23.11
C PRO A 91 -14.21 -0.69 -24.64
N HIS A 92 -14.44 0.51 -25.16
CA HIS A 92 -14.61 0.83 -26.58
C HIS A 92 -13.30 1.19 -27.29
N MET A 93 -12.19 1.22 -26.56
CA MET A 93 -10.84 1.51 -27.05
C MET A 93 -9.97 0.25 -26.99
N SER A 94 -9.12 0.07 -27.99
CA SER A 94 -8.05 -0.93 -27.97
C SER A 94 -7.01 -0.62 -26.88
N VAL A 95 -6.10 -1.55 -26.61
CA VAL A 95 -4.97 -1.33 -25.68
C VAL A 95 -4.14 -0.12 -26.09
N LEU A 96 -3.77 -0.03 -27.36
CA LEU A 96 -2.99 1.10 -27.89
C LEU A 96 -3.74 2.42 -27.72
N GLU A 97 -5.04 2.45 -27.96
CA GLU A 97 -5.88 3.65 -27.81
C GLU A 97 -6.02 4.05 -26.35
N ASN A 98 -6.20 3.10 -25.40
CA ASN A 98 -6.20 3.37 -23.96
C ASN A 98 -4.91 4.06 -23.50
N ILE A 99 -3.75 3.56 -23.90
CA ILE A 99 -2.43 4.14 -23.57
C ILE A 99 -2.24 5.49 -24.27
N SER A 100 -2.62 5.57 -25.55
CA SER A 100 -2.47 6.77 -26.38
C SER A 100 -3.33 7.94 -25.89
N PHE A 101 -4.48 7.64 -25.32
CA PHE A 101 -5.36 8.65 -24.73
C PHE A 101 -4.65 9.37 -23.57
N ALA A 102 -4.03 8.62 -22.67
CA ALA A 102 -3.29 9.17 -21.54
C ALA A 102 -2.06 10.01 -21.96
N ALA A 103 -1.36 9.58 -23.01
CA ALA A 103 -0.20 10.30 -23.56
C ALA A 103 -0.55 11.50 -24.43
N SER A 104 -1.84 11.87 -24.59
CA SER A 104 -2.30 12.87 -25.57
C SER A 104 -1.69 14.27 -25.43
N ALA A 105 -1.35 14.68 -24.19
CA ALA A 105 -0.78 15.99 -23.88
C ALA A 105 0.75 16.07 -24.07
N HIS A 106 1.44 14.96 -24.31
CA HIS A 106 2.91 14.91 -24.37
C HIS A 106 3.43 15.28 -25.78
N LYS A 107 4.47 16.13 -25.81
CA LYS A 107 5.12 16.56 -27.07
C LYS A 107 5.74 15.40 -27.83
N ASN A 108 6.35 14.43 -27.12
CA ASN A 108 7.00 13.26 -27.69
C ASN A 108 6.12 11.99 -27.54
N LYS A 109 4.81 12.12 -27.79
CA LYS A 109 3.79 11.10 -27.57
C LYS A 109 4.21 9.71 -28.12
N LYS A 110 4.71 9.62 -29.35
CA LYS A 110 5.03 8.35 -29.99
C LYS A 110 6.14 7.61 -29.21
N GLN A 111 7.24 8.30 -28.92
CA GLN A 111 8.37 7.71 -28.19
C GLN A 111 7.95 7.26 -26.79
N LEU A 112 7.14 8.06 -26.09
CA LEU A 112 6.62 7.71 -24.78
C LEU A 112 5.73 6.47 -24.83
N ILE A 113 4.82 6.37 -25.80
CA ILE A 113 3.96 5.19 -25.98
C ILE A 113 4.81 3.94 -26.24
N ASP A 114 5.77 4.00 -27.17
CA ASP A 114 6.65 2.88 -27.49
C ASP A 114 7.43 2.42 -26.24
N GLN A 115 7.94 3.35 -25.44
CA GLN A 115 8.62 3.05 -24.18
C GLN A 115 7.70 2.39 -23.16
N VAL A 116 6.52 2.96 -22.91
CA VAL A 116 5.54 2.46 -21.95
C VAL A 116 5.02 1.08 -22.35
N VAL A 117 4.70 0.87 -23.63
CA VAL A 117 4.27 -0.42 -24.19
C VAL A 117 5.29 -1.50 -23.90
N HIS A 118 6.57 -1.22 -24.17
CA HIS A 118 7.66 -2.18 -23.93
C HIS A 118 7.85 -2.46 -22.43
N LEU A 119 7.91 -1.42 -21.59
CA LEU A 119 8.09 -1.56 -20.14
C LEU A 119 6.95 -2.34 -19.48
N ALA A 120 5.70 -2.09 -19.90
CA ALA A 120 4.53 -2.79 -19.38
C ALA A 120 4.30 -4.18 -19.99
N LYS A 121 5.13 -4.58 -20.99
CA LYS A 121 5.04 -5.87 -21.69
C LYS A 121 3.67 -6.11 -22.33
N VAL A 122 3.14 -5.10 -23.01
CA VAL A 122 1.81 -5.16 -23.68
C VAL A 122 1.90 -5.22 -25.21
N ASP A 123 3.12 -5.32 -25.77
CA ASP A 123 3.39 -5.34 -27.21
C ASP A 123 2.55 -6.38 -27.99
N GLY A 124 2.34 -7.55 -27.39
CA GLY A 124 1.68 -8.69 -28.03
C GLY A 124 0.18 -8.54 -28.25
N PHE A 125 -0.48 -7.50 -27.67
CA PHE A 125 -1.93 -7.37 -27.70
C PHE A 125 -2.46 -5.94 -27.86
N LEU A 126 -1.68 -5.06 -28.48
CA LEU A 126 -2.02 -3.64 -28.68
C LEU A 126 -3.34 -3.37 -29.38
N GLN A 127 -3.77 -4.28 -30.29
CA GLN A 127 -5.01 -4.16 -31.04
C GLN A 127 -6.20 -4.85 -30.37
N LYS A 128 -5.97 -5.56 -29.25
CA LYS A 128 -7.06 -6.19 -28.50
C LYS A 128 -7.86 -5.14 -27.70
N TYR A 129 -9.11 -5.51 -27.39
CA TYR A 129 -9.99 -4.73 -26.53
C TYR A 129 -10.00 -5.30 -25.11
N PRO A 130 -10.29 -4.49 -24.06
CA PRO A 130 -10.26 -4.91 -22.66
C PRO A 130 -11.00 -6.22 -22.38
N HIS A 131 -12.17 -6.43 -22.96
CA HIS A 131 -12.98 -7.64 -22.74
C HIS A 131 -12.34 -8.95 -23.27
N SER A 132 -11.32 -8.85 -24.10
CA SER A 132 -10.58 -10.01 -24.64
C SER A 132 -9.26 -10.28 -23.90
N LEU A 133 -8.98 -9.56 -22.83
CA LEU A 133 -7.76 -9.65 -22.03
C LEU A 133 -8.02 -10.44 -20.74
N SER A 134 -7.01 -11.19 -20.29
CA SER A 134 -6.98 -11.73 -18.93
C SER A 134 -6.86 -10.61 -17.88
N GLY A 135 -7.19 -10.89 -16.62
CA GLY A 135 -7.08 -9.90 -15.53
C GLY A 135 -5.67 -9.31 -15.41
N GLY A 136 -4.62 -10.15 -15.50
CA GLY A 136 -3.23 -9.68 -15.49
C GLY A 136 -2.84 -8.83 -16.71
N GLU A 137 -3.37 -9.14 -17.91
CA GLU A 137 -3.20 -8.29 -19.10
C GLU A 137 -3.91 -6.94 -18.93
N GLN A 138 -5.14 -6.93 -18.39
CA GLN A 138 -5.89 -5.70 -18.10
C GLN A 138 -5.14 -4.82 -17.10
N GLN A 139 -4.58 -5.40 -16.05
CA GLN A 139 -3.76 -4.69 -15.08
C GLN A 139 -2.53 -4.04 -15.72
N ARG A 140 -1.78 -4.77 -16.54
CA ARG A 140 -0.62 -4.22 -17.27
C ARG A 140 -1.03 -3.04 -18.16
N VAL A 141 -2.17 -3.12 -18.82
CA VAL A 141 -2.70 -2.02 -19.65
C VAL A 141 -3.08 -0.82 -18.77
N ALA A 142 -3.73 -1.04 -17.63
CA ALA A 142 -4.08 0.03 -16.70
C ALA A 142 -2.85 0.73 -16.12
N LEU A 143 -1.83 -0.04 -15.75
CA LEU A 143 -0.52 0.50 -15.34
C LEU A 143 0.14 1.28 -16.48
N ALA A 144 0.22 0.71 -17.69
CA ALA A 144 0.75 1.39 -18.86
C ALA A 144 0.05 2.72 -19.12
N ARG A 145 -1.29 2.74 -19.06
CA ARG A 145 -2.09 3.96 -19.20
C ARG A 145 -1.77 4.97 -18.10
N SER A 146 -1.66 4.52 -16.85
CA SER A 146 -1.42 5.40 -15.70
C SER A 146 -0.05 6.07 -15.72
N ILE A 147 0.97 5.38 -16.22
CA ILE A 147 2.34 5.94 -16.33
C ILE A 147 2.56 6.74 -17.61
N ALA A 148 1.74 6.56 -18.63
CA ALA A 148 1.81 7.34 -19.86
C ALA A 148 1.53 8.84 -19.66
N VAL A 149 0.98 9.25 -18.51
CA VAL A 149 0.88 10.66 -18.09
C VAL A 149 2.12 11.17 -17.38
N GLN A 150 3.13 10.31 -17.11
CA GLN A 150 4.35 10.62 -16.34
C GLN A 150 4.06 11.25 -14.98
N PRO A 151 3.29 10.56 -14.09
CA PRO A 151 2.91 11.09 -12.80
C PRO A 151 4.11 11.18 -11.86
N LYS A 152 4.06 12.11 -10.91
CA LYS A 152 5.02 12.17 -9.79
C LYS A 152 4.68 11.18 -8.68
N LEU A 153 3.39 10.89 -8.53
CA LEU A 153 2.87 9.95 -7.54
C LEU A 153 1.81 9.04 -8.19
N LEU A 154 2.02 7.74 -8.11
CA LEU A 154 1.10 6.72 -8.57
C LEU A 154 0.28 6.19 -7.39
N LEU A 155 -1.04 6.18 -7.51
CA LEU A 155 -1.96 5.63 -6.52
C LEU A 155 -2.59 4.35 -7.09
N LEU A 156 -2.43 3.23 -6.39
CA LEU A 156 -2.90 1.91 -6.81
C LEU A 156 -3.88 1.37 -5.76
N ASP A 157 -5.14 1.19 -6.14
CA ASP A 157 -6.19 0.71 -5.24
C ASP A 157 -6.38 -0.81 -5.43
N GLU A 158 -5.88 -1.61 -4.49
CA GLU A 158 -5.93 -3.08 -4.47
C GLU A 158 -5.56 -3.74 -5.83
N PRO A 159 -4.42 -3.35 -6.44
CA PRO A 159 -4.12 -3.70 -7.82
C PRO A 159 -3.93 -5.20 -8.06
N PHE A 160 -3.74 -6.00 -7.02
CA PHE A 160 -3.45 -7.44 -7.12
C PHE A 160 -4.53 -8.34 -6.53
N SER A 161 -5.70 -7.80 -6.15
CA SER A 161 -6.77 -8.53 -5.44
C SER A 161 -7.36 -9.66 -6.28
N ASP A 162 -7.56 -9.42 -7.59
CA ASP A 162 -8.28 -10.32 -8.49
C ASP A 162 -7.37 -11.22 -9.33
N LEU A 163 -6.09 -11.35 -8.94
CA LEU A 163 -5.11 -12.15 -9.67
C LEU A 163 -4.99 -13.56 -9.10
N ASP A 164 -4.86 -14.53 -10.01
CA ASP A 164 -4.48 -15.90 -9.66
C ASP A 164 -3.12 -15.95 -8.97
N LEU A 165 -3.02 -16.71 -7.88
CA LEU A 165 -1.80 -16.85 -7.07
C LEU A 165 -0.56 -17.20 -7.90
N SER A 166 -0.72 -18.05 -8.93
CA SER A 166 0.38 -18.49 -9.81
C SER A 166 0.96 -17.39 -10.68
N LEU A 167 0.16 -16.38 -11.02
CA LEU A 167 0.57 -15.25 -11.87
C LEU A 167 0.97 -14.02 -11.07
N LYS A 168 0.52 -13.94 -9.82
CA LYS A 168 0.62 -12.77 -8.97
C LYS A 168 2.04 -12.28 -8.76
N THR A 169 2.96 -13.20 -8.40
CA THR A 169 4.37 -12.85 -8.14
C THR A 169 5.03 -12.19 -9.36
N GLY A 170 4.83 -12.76 -10.55
CA GLY A 170 5.40 -12.19 -11.76
C GLY A 170 4.85 -10.80 -12.12
N ILE A 171 3.55 -10.57 -11.86
CA ILE A 171 2.92 -9.27 -12.12
C ILE A 171 3.38 -8.22 -11.09
N ILE A 172 3.58 -8.63 -9.84
CA ILE A 172 4.14 -7.79 -8.79
C ILE A 172 5.56 -7.34 -9.17
N ASP A 173 6.43 -8.27 -9.58
CA ASP A 173 7.80 -7.97 -10.01
C ASP A 173 7.82 -7.02 -11.20
N ASP A 174 6.98 -7.26 -12.21
CA ASP A 174 6.84 -6.40 -13.38
C ASP A 174 6.38 -4.98 -12.98
N THR A 175 5.44 -4.89 -12.03
CA THR A 175 4.93 -3.60 -11.50
C THR A 175 6.02 -2.83 -10.78
N LEU A 176 6.80 -3.49 -9.90
CA LEU A 176 7.93 -2.88 -9.20
C LEU A 176 9.00 -2.38 -10.17
N HIS A 177 9.38 -3.22 -11.14
CA HIS A 177 10.36 -2.84 -12.15
C HIS A 177 9.90 -1.60 -12.93
N LEU A 178 8.63 -1.55 -13.27
CA LEU A 178 8.02 -0.45 -14.00
C LEU A 178 8.00 0.85 -13.17
N ILE A 179 7.59 0.81 -11.90
CA ILE A 179 7.58 1.98 -11.00
C ILE A 179 9.02 2.51 -10.81
N ASN A 180 9.96 1.62 -10.54
CA ASN A 180 11.37 2.00 -10.31
C ASN A 180 12.04 2.60 -11.56
N SER A 181 11.70 2.09 -12.77
CA SER A 181 12.26 2.61 -14.03
C SER A 181 11.83 4.04 -14.36
N LEU A 182 10.76 4.53 -13.73
CA LEU A 182 10.19 5.86 -13.99
C LEU A 182 10.57 6.92 -12.95
N GLU A 183 11.33 6.52 -11.91
CA GLU A 183 11.65 7.39 -10.76
C GLU A 183 10.39 8.03 -10.13
N SER A 184 9.25 7.35 -10.23
CA SER A 184 7.99 7.78 -9.64
C SER A 184 7.85 7.23 -8.23
N SER A 185 7.15 7.95 -7.35
CA SER A 185 6.72 7.41 -6.07
C SER A 185 5.40 6.68 -6.24
N ALA A 186 5.12 5.69 -5.39
CA ALA A 186 3.85 4.98 -5.43
C ALA A 186 3.24 4.78 -4.04
N ILE A 187 1.90 4.84 -3.99
CA ILE A 187 1.11 4.37 -2.85
C ILE A 187 0.27 3.19 -3.33
N ILE A 188 0.41 2.05 -2.66
CA ILE A 188 -0.31 0.81 -2.97
C ILE A 188 -1.22 0.49 -1.80
N VAL A 189 -2.52 0.47 -2.03
CA VAL A 189 -3.49 -0.01 -1.05
C VAL A 189 -3.63 -1.52 -1.19
N THR A 190 -3.52 -2.23 -0.10
CA THR A 190 -3.73 -3.67 -0.06
C THR A 190 -4.28 -4.12 1.30
N HIS A 191 -4.94 -5.26 1.34
CA HIS A 191 -5.29 -5.97 2.57
C HIS A 191 -4.38 -7.18 2.82
N ASN A 192 -3.43 -7.45 1.92
CA ASN A 192 -2.51 -8.56 2.00
C ASN A 192 -1.15 -8.10 2.56
N ALA A 193 -0.79 -8.64 3.73
CA ALA A 193 0.45 -8.28 4.42
C ALA A 193 1.71 -8.74 3.66
N GLU A 194 1.65 -9.89 2.97
CA GLU A 194 2.79 -10.39 2.18
C GLU A 194 3.09 -9.45 1.01
N GLU A 195 2.05 -8.94 0.33
CA GLU A 195 2.23 -7.92 -0.70
C GLU A 195 2.90 -6.67 -0.14
N ALA A 196 2.39 -6.14 0.99
CA ALA A 196 2.95 -4.96 1.62
C ALA A 196 4.41 -5.16 2.02
N MET A 197 4.76 -6.34 2.57
CA MET A 197 6.14 -6.69 2.94
C MET A 197 7.09 -6.77 1.75
N PHE A 198 6.61 -7.29 0.62
CA PHE A 198 7.42 -7.50 -0.57
C PHE A 198 7.61 -6.23 -1.41
N LEU A 199 6.55 -5.41 -1.51
CA LEU A 199 6.49 -4.27 -2.42
C LEU A 199 7.12 -2.99 -1.89
N SER A 200 7.18 -2.80 -0.56
CA SER A 200 7.26 -1.45 -0.02
C SER A 200 8.56 -1.15 0.72
N ASP A 201 9.00 0.10 0.59
CA ASP A 201 10.03 0.68 1.45
C ASP A 201 9.45 1.04 2.82
N VAL A 202 8.17 1.44 2.85
CA VAL A 202 7.44 1.86 4.05
C VAL A 202 6.04 1.27 4.02
N ILE A 203 5.58 0.77 5.17
CA ILE A 203 4.21 0.32 5.38
C ILE A 203 3.51 1.26 6.36
N ILE A 204 2.31 1.71 5.99
CA ILE A 204 1.38 2.44 6.84
C ILE A 204 0.26 1.48 7.22
N VAL A 205 0.21 1.08 8.50
CA VAL A 205 -0.86 0.22 9.01
C VAL A 205 -2.01 1.09 9.50
N MET A 206 -3.20 0.84 8.96
CA MET A 206 -4.43 1.55 9.32
C MET A 206 -5.44 0.64 10.04
N GLU A 207 -6.14 1.21 11.02
CA GLU A 207 -7.30 0.61 11.68
C GLU A 207 -8.32 1.69 12.00
N LYS A 208 -9.61 1.46 11.68
CA LYS A 208 -10.72 2.36 12.06
C LYS A 208 -10.47 3.83 11.74
N GLY A 209 -10.01 4.11 10.54
CA GLY A 209 -9.75 5.47 10.06
C GLY A 209 -8.48 6.14 10.59
N SER A 210 -7.67 5.45 11.39
CA SER A 210 -6.46 6.00 12.01
C SER A 210 -5.23 5.21 11.63
N ILE A 211 -4.06 5.86 11.65
CA ILE A 211 -2.77 5.20 11.49
C ILE A 211 -2.37 4.58 12.84
N VAL A 212 -2.06 3.28 12.82
CA VAL A 212 -1.62 2.52 14.00
C VAL A 212 -0.10 2.47 14.09
N GLN A 213 0.57 2.28 12.95
CA GLN A 213 2.03 2.23 12.86
C GLN A 213 2.49 2.61 11.46
N ILE A 214 3.63 3.29 11.38
CA ILE A 214 4.39 3.53 10.15
C ILE A 214 5.80 3.01 10.38
N GLY A 215 6.34 2.28 9.41
CA GLY A 215 7.72 1.78 9.49
C GLY A 215 8.13 1.01 8.25
N SER A 216 9.40 0.64 8.18
CA SER A 216 9.89 -0.30 7.18
C SER A 216 9.24 -1.68 7.41
N PRO A 217 9.18 -2.55 6.37
CA PRO A 217 8.70 -3.94 6.54
C PRO A 217 9.36 -4.65 7.71
N HIS A 218 10.67 -4.49 7.87
CA HIS A 218 11.42 -5.08 8.98
C HIS A 218 10.97 -4.55 10.35
N GLU A 219 10.78 -3.23 10.49
CA GLU A 219 10.33 -2.63 11.75
C GLU A 219 8.92 -3.08 12.13
N ILE A 220 7.98 -3.09 11.17
CA ILE A 220 6.60 -3.54 11.40
C ILE A 220 6.57 -5.00 11.84
N TYR A 221 7.39 -5.86 11.22
CA TYR A 221 7.42 -7.29 11.50
C TYR A 221 8.06 -7.61 12.86
N PHE A 222 9.23 -7.04 13.15
CA PHE A 222 10.01 -7.37 14.36
C PHE A 222 9.68 -6.50 15.58
N ASN A 223 9.11 -5.30 15.37
CA ASN A 223 8.76 -4.36 16.43
C ASN A 223 7.32 -3.85 16.26
N PRO A 224 6.31 -4.74 16.23
CA PRO A 224 4.92 -4.32 16.11
C PRO A 224 4.51 -3.48 17.32
N SER A 225 3.78 -2.38 17.08
CA SER A 225 3.34 -1.45 18.13
C SER A 225 2.28 -2.06 19.05
N ASN A 226 1.53 -3.04 18.58
CA ASN A 226 0.48 -3.73 19.34
C ASN A 226 0.17 -5.12 18.75
N LEU A 227 -0.73 -5.86 19.40
CA LEU A 227 -1.15 -7.20 18.98
C LEU A 227 -1.83 -7.21 17.61
N TYR A 228 -2.59 -6.16 17.28
CA TYR A 228 -3.25 -6.05 15.99
C TYR A 228 -2.21 -6.02 14.86
N VAL A 229 -1.19 -5.16 14.96
CA VAL A 229 -0.11 -5.11 13.97
C VAL A 229 0.64 -6.44 13.91
N ALA A 230 0.95 -7.05 15.06
CA ALA A 230 1.63 -8.34 15.10
C ALA A 230 0.86 -9.44 14.33
N SER A 231 -0.48 -9.48 14.49
CA SER A 231 -1.34 -10.51 13.89
C SER A 231 -1.57 -10.33 12.38
N LEU A 232 -1.36 -9.12 11.83
CA LEU A 232 -1.50 -8.89 10.38
C LEU A 232 -0.44 -9.63 9.55
N PHE A 233 0.74 -9.87 10.12
CA PHE A 233 1.91 -10.40 9.41
C PHE A 233 2.20 -11.86 9.73
N GLY A 234 1.19 -12.67 9.90
CA GLY A 234 1.30 -14.11 10.10
C GLY A 234 0.83 -14.60 11.46
N GLU A 235 0.89 -15.91 11.63
CA GLU A 235 0.50 -16.56 12.88
C GLU A 235 1.38 -16.13 14.04
N THR A 236 0.76 -15.97 15.20
CA THR A 236 1.46 -15.60 16.44
C THR A 236 0.96 -16.45 17.59
N ASN A 237 1.91 -16.89 18.45
CA ASN A 237 1.59 -17.48 19.73
C ASN A 237 1.49 -16.36 20.77
N ILE A 238 0.34 -16.19 21.40
CA ILE A 238 0.08 -15.14 22.38
C ILE A 238 -0.11 -15.75 23.74
N PHE A 239 0.67 -15.30 24.72
CA PHE A 239 0.61 -15.73 26.11
C PHE A 239 0.45 -14.53 27.04
N GLU A 240 -0.57 -14.58 27.90
CA GLU A 240 -0.71 -13.60 28.97
C GLU A 240 0.31 -13.93 30.07
N SER A 241 1.06 -12.93 30.51
CA SER A 241 2.09 -13.07 31.53
C SER A 241 2.16 -11.82 32.42
N GLU A 242 2.89 -11.91 33.51
CA GLU A 242 3.22 -10.80 34.40
C GLU A 242 4.73 -10.63 34.44
N VAL A 243 5.21 -9.41 34.35
CA VAL A 243 6.64 -9.11 34.44
C VAL A 243 7.12 -9.26 35.88
N LYS A 244 8.09 -10.15 36.13
CA LYS A 244 8.76 -10.33 37.41
C LYS A 244 10.27 -10.31 37.17
N ASP A 245 10.97 -9.42 37.88
CA ASP A 245 12.43 -9.25 37.80
C ASP A 245 12.95 -9.08 36.34
N ASN A 246 12.20 -8.34 35.51
CA ASN A 246 12.44 -8.13 34.08
C ASN A 246 12.27 -9.40 33.21
N TYR A 247 11.52 -10.40 33.67
CA TYR A 247 11.21 -11.61 32.92
C TYR A 247 9.71 -11.88 32.84
N CYS A 248 9.28 -12.52 31.78
CA CYS A 248 7.94 -13.05 31.57
C CYS A 248 8.03 -14.59 31.48
N MET A 249 7.16 -15.28 32.21
CA MET A 249 7.04 -16.75 32.12
C MET A 249 5.99 -17.11 31.06
N THR A 250 6.37 -17.97 30.12
CA THR A 250 5.45 -18.52 29.10
C THR A 250 5.56 -20.05 29.08
N PRO A 251 4.57 -20.76 28.51
CA PRO A 251 4.69 -22.21 28.30
C PRO A 251 5.90 -22.62 27.44
N LEU A 252 6.42 -21.71 26.63
CA LEU A 252 7.58 -21.94 25.75
C LEU A 252 8.91 -21.53 26.40
N GLY A 253 8.89 -21.03 27.64
CA GLY A 253 10.10 -20.65 28.39
C GLY A 253 10.04 -19.24 28.97
N VAL A 254 11.17 -18.82 29.51
CA VAL A 254 11.34 -17.52 30.16
C VAL A 254 11.86 -16.50 29.13
N ILE A 255 11.16 -15.38 29.03
CA ILE A 255 11.48 -14.31 28.07
C ILE A 255 11.86 -13.05 28.86
N LYS A 256 12.99 -12.45 28.51
CA LYS A 256 13.42 -11.19 29.11
C LYS A 256 12.58 -10.03 28.58
N SER A 257 11.93 -9.30 29.48
CA SER A 257 11.23 -8.07 29.12
C SER A 257 12.22 -6.90 29.01
N LYS A 258 11.92 -5.96 28.09
CA LYS A 258 12.69 -4.73 27.95
C LYS A 258 11.77 -3.55 28.26
N ASN A 259 12.21 -2.68 29.17
CA ASN A 259 11.53 -1.40 29.48
C ASN A 259 10.07 -1.50 29.96
N ILE A 260 9.72 -2.60 30.66
CA ILE A 260 8.40 -2.83 31.24
C ILE A 260 8.56 -2.96 32.74
N SER A 261 7.68 -2.29 33.51
CA SER A 261 7.71 -2.28 34.96
C SER A 261 7.34 -3.66 35.52
N ASN A 262 7.93 -4.02 36.67
CA ASN A 262 7.55 -5.23 37.41
C ASN A 262 6.07 -5.19 37.82
N ASN A 263 5.46 -6.36 37.89
CA ASN A 263 4.03 -6.60 38.19
C ASN A 263 3.05 -6.04 37.14
N GLN A 264 3.54 -5.64 35.95
CA GLN A 264 2.68 -5.25 34.85
C GLN A 264 2.23 -6.50 34.08
N LYS A 265 0.92 -6.62 33.82
CA LYS A 265 0.36 -7.64 32.92
C LYS A 265 0.70 -7.31 31.47
N VAL A 266 1.16 -8.27 30.72
CA VAL A 266 1.60 -8.13 29.34
C VAL A 266 1.15 -9.33 28.51
N SER A 267 0.93 -9.10 27.23
CA SER A 267 0.77 -10.16 26.23
C SER A 267 2.12 -10.40 25.57
N VAL A 268 2.67 -11.59 25.74
CA VAL A 268 3.92 -12.01 25.11
C VAL A 268 3.59 -12.63 23.77
N VAL A 269 4.14 -12.06 22.70
CA VAL A 269 3.94 -12.53 21.32
C VAL A 269 5.18 -13.24 20.84
N ILE A 270 5.02 -14.51 20.42
CA ILE A 270 6.11 -15.33 19.91
C ILE A 270 5.72 -15.82 18.51
N ARG A 271 6.51 -15.46 17.51
CA ARG A 271 6.31 -15.95 16.15
C ARG A 271 6.75 -17.41 16.03
N PRO A 272 6.07 -18.23 15.21
CA PRO A 272 6.41 -19.66 15.05
C PRO A 272 7.88 -19.91 14.70
N GLU A 273 8.46 -19.09 13.83
CA GLU A 273 9.85 -19.21 13.38
C GLU A 273 10.90 -18.87 14.45
N ALA A 274 10.49 -18.22 15.54
CA ALA A 274 11.35 -18.00 16.70
C ALA A 274 11.48 -19.25 17.59
N ILE A 275 10.63 -20.26 17.39
CA ILE A 275 10.60 -21.49 18.17
C ILE A 275 11.58 -22.48 17.55
N LYS A 276 12.59 -22.91 18.32
CA LYS A 276 13.53 -23.94 17.90
C LYS A 276 13.25 -25.24 18.65
N LEU A 277 12.96 -26.31 17.91
CA LEU A 277 12.84 -27.65 18.46
C LEU A 277 14.23 -28.28 18.62
N ASN A 278 14.59 -28.67 19.84
CA ASN A 278 15.83 -29.40 20.10
C ASN A 278 15.50 -30.88 20.37
N LEU A 279 15.82 -31.74 19.42
CA LEU A 279 15.56 -33.20 19.49
C LEU A 279 16.48 -33.95 20.45
N GLU A 280 17.54 -33.33 20.97
CA GLU A 280 18.49 -33.96 21.87
C GLU A 280 18.06 -34.04 23.35
N LYS A 281 16.99 -33.36 23.72
CA LYS A 281 16.42 -33.43 25.08
C LYS A 281 15.00 -33.94 25.01
N SER A 282 14.83 -35.21 25.37
CA SER A 282 13.57 -35.98 25.62
C SER A 282 12.28 -35.43 25.00
N PRO A 283 11.46 -36.27 24.37
CA PRO A 283 10.19 -35.84 23.83
C PRO A 283 9.37 -35.16 24.94
N ILE A 284 8.98 -33.93 24.71
CA ILE A 284 7.94 -33.28 25.48
C ILE A 284 6.64 -33.97 25.05
N LEU A 285 6.06 -34.74 25.97
CA LEU A 285 4.73 -35.35 25.82
C LEU A 285 3.65 -34.30 25.88
#